data_800f1ab6690e0ef3ef1fd574565da4d4
#
_entry.id   800f1ab6690e0ef3ef1fd574565da4d4
#
_cell.length_a   1.000
_cell.length_b   1.000
_cell.length_c   1.000
_cell.angle_alpha   90.00
_cell.angle_beta   90.00
_cell.angle_gamma   90.00
#
_symmetry.space_group_name_H-M   'P 1'
#
loop_
_entity.id
_entity.type
_entity.pdbx_description
1 polymer ?
#
loop_
_entity_poly.entity_id
_entity_poly.type
_entity_poly.pdbx_seq_one_letter_code
_entity_poly.pdbx_strand_id
1 'polypeptide(L)'
;MSSFVADKIVMDGLTFDDVLLIPAYSEVLPKEVTLKTRFSRNIELNIPFVTAAMDTVTESSMAIAIAREGGIGVIHKNMTIEEQARQVAIVKRAENGMIYDPVTIRRGSTVGDALALMHEYHIGGIPVVDEENHLVGIVTNRDLRFERNMDKTVDEVMTTENLVTTHQKTDLVAAAQILQENKIEKLPVVDAGNHLVGLITYKDITKAKDKPNACKDDKGRLRVAAGVGVTVDTLDRAQALVDAGVDAIVIDTAHGHSAGVVGKLHEVKNAFPNIDVVVGNIATGEAAKYLVDNGADAVKVGIGPGSICTTRVVAGVGVPQLSAVYDVCSALEGTGVPLIADGGLRYSGDIVKALAAGGSCVMIGSLVAGTEESPGETIIYNGRKFKSYRGMGSLEAMGQKNGSSDRYFQGGTKDVKKLVPEGLAGRVPYKGTVQEVIYQLVGGLRSGMGYCGAATIENLHNAKFTRITNAGVLESHPHDIAITSEAPNYSRHE
;
A
#
# COMPACT_ATOMS: atom_id res chain seq x y z
N MET A 1 -13.90 -5.05 -46.25
CA MET A 1 -13.03 -4.30 -45.33
C MET A 1 -11.62 -4.41 -45.85
N SER A 2 -10.80 -3.35 -45.81
CA SER A 2 -9.43 -3.43 -46.28
C SER A 2 -8.63 -4.39 -45.39
N SER A 3 -7.62 -5.07 -45.92
CA SER A 3 -6.70 -5.95 -45.17
C SER A 3 -6.12 -5.25 -43.94
N PHE A 4 -5.88 -3.92 -44.01
CA PHE A 4 -5.41 -3.11 -42.89
C PHE A 4 -6.30 -3.20 -41.64
N VAL A 5 -7.62 -3.11 -41.79
CA VAL A 5 -8.54 -3.20 -40.63
C VAL A 5 -8.52 -4.61 -40.02
N ALA A 6 -8.48 -5.65 -40.87
CA ALA A 6 -8.44 -7.03 -40.42
C ALA A 6 -7.12 -7.40 -39.71
N ASP A 7 -5.99 -6.82 -40.16
CA ASP A 7 -4.65 -7.20 -39.70
C ASP A 7 -4.12 -6.30 -38.57
N LYS A 8 -4.64 -5.08 -38.43
CA LYS A 8 -4.07 -4.06 -37.51
C LYS A 8 -4.99 -3.70 -36.32
N ILE A 9 -6.30 -3.83 -36.47
CA ILE A 9 -7.25 -3.58 -35.39
C ILE A 9 -7.64 -4.93 -34.78
N VAL A 10 -7.00 -5.28 -33.67
CA VAL A 10 -7.10 -6.61 -33.05
C VAL A 10 -8.14 -6.70 -31.93
N MET A 11 -8.62 -5.55 -31.43
CA MET A 11 -9.64 -5.54 -30.37
C MET A 11 -10.44 -4.22 -30.36
N ASP A 12 -11.65 -4.28 -29.80
CA ASP A 12 -12.41 -3.10 -29.39
C ASP A 12 -11.97 -2.69 -27.97
N GLY A 13 -11.42 -1.48 -27.83
CA GLY A 13 -10.95 -0.97 -26.54
C GLY A 13 -12.10 -0.36 -25.74
N LEU A 14 -12.42 -0.93 -24.57
CA LEU A 14 -13.46 -0.44 -23.66
C LEU A 14 -12.85 0.12 -22.38
N THR A 15 -13.34 1.30 -21.97
CA THR A 15 -13.08 1.93 -20.68
C THR A 15 -14.17 1.54 -19.67
N PHE A 16 -14.03 1.97 -18.42
CA PHE A 16 -15.09 1.77 -17.41
C PHE A 16 -16.37 2.53 -17.75
N ASP A 17 -16.30 3.62 -18.52
CA ASP A 17 -17.48 4.39 -18.94
C ASP A 17 -18.26 3.74 -20.08
N ASP A 18 -17.66 2.84 -20.83
CA ASP A 18 -18.33 2.17 -21.96
C ASP A 18 -19.28 1.06 -21.53
N VAL A 19 -19.30 0.71 -20.24
CA VAL A 19 -20.08 -0.43 -19.74
C VAL A 19 -20.74 -0.17 -18.40
N LEU A 20 -21.82 -0.91 -18.14
CA LEU A 20 -22.38 -1.13 -16.79
C LEU A 20 -22.45 -2.62 -16.49
N LEU A 21 -22.38 -2.98 -15.21
CA LEU A 21 -22.67 -4.33 -14.76
C LEU A 21 -24.17 -4.58 -14.79
N ILE A 22 -24.55 -5.77 -15.22
CA ILE A 22 -25.95 -6.21 -15.27
C ILE A 22 -26.32 -6.75 -13.88
N PRO A 23 -27.37 -6.22 -13.22
CA PRO A 23 -27.86 -6.79 -11.98
C PRO A 23 -28.25 -8.25 -12.14
N ALA A 24 -27.95 -9.06 -11.15
CA ALA A 24 -28.26 -10.48 -11.14
C ALA A 24 -29.07 -10.86 -9.88
N TYR A 25 -29.65 -12.06 -9.89
CA TYR A 25 -30.28 -12.60 -8.69
C TYR A 25 -29.25 -12.67 -7.54
N SER A 26 -29.65 -12.20 -6.37
CA SER A 26 -28.76 -12.09 -5.22
C SER A 26 -29.41 -12.68 -3.97
N GLU A 27 -28.66 -13.54 -3.31
CA GLU A 27 -28.98 -14.07 -1.98
C GLU A 27 -28.06 -13.49 -0.88
N VAL A 28 -27.17 -12.54 -1.28
CA VAL A 28 -26.20 -11.90 -0.36
C VAL A 28 -26.50 -10.43 -0.16
N LEU A 29 -26.46 -10.00 1.09
CA LEU A 29 -26.56 -8.59 1.42
C LEU A 29 -25.16 -7.92 1.35
N PRO A 30 -25.07 -6.62 1.05
CA PRO A 30 -23.79 -5.90 0.97
C PRO A 30 -22.90 -6.07 2.21
N LYS A 31 -23.48 -6.20 3.41
CA LYS A 31 -22.75 -6.42 4.67
C LYS A 31 -22.14 -7.82 4.82
N GLU A 32 -22.63 -8.80 4.05
CA GLU A 32 -22.26 -10.21 4.14
C GLU A 32 -21.18 -10.62 3.15
N VAL A 33 -20.88 -9.76 2.14
CA VAL A 33 -19.86 -10.05 1.15
C VAL A 33 -18.47 -10.02 1.74
N THR A 34 -17.61 -10.93 1.28
CA THR A 34 -16.19 -10.98 1.64
C THR A 34 -15.37 -10.22 0.60
N LEU A 35 -14.52 -9.29 1.07
CA LEU A 35 -13.62 -8.51 0.22
C LEU A 35 -12.21 -9.06 0.19
N LYS A 36 -11.95 -10.23 0.83
CA LYS A 36 -10.66 -10.89 0.80
C LYS A 36 -10.23 -11.21 -0.63
N THR A 37 -8.96 -10.95 -0.91
CA THR A 37 -8.36 -11.16 -2.22
C THR A 37 -6.85 -11.33 -2.09
N ARG A 38 -6.13 -11.40 -3.23
CA ARG A 38 -4.67 -11.53 -3.25
C ARG A 38 -4.01 -10.33 -3.93
N PHE A 39 -2.91 -9.87 -3.35
CA PHE A 39 -2.00 -8.89 -3.94
C PHE A 39 -0.96 -9.58 -4.83
N SER A 40 -0.45 -10.72 -4.36
CA SER A 40 0.53 -11.56 -5.06
C SER A 40 0.28 -13.03 -4.70
N ARG A 41 1.10 -13.95 -5.19
CA ARG A 41 0.91 -15.41 -4.93
C ARG A 41 0.74 -15.72 -3.45
N ASN A 42 1.54 -15.08 -2.59
CA ASN A 42 1.64 -15.44 -1.17
C ASN A 42 1.10 -14.33 -0.24
N ILE A 43 0.60 -13.20 -0.79
CA ILE A 43 0.10 -12.08 0.02
C ILE A 43 -1.40 -11.91 -0.19
N GLU A 44 -2.15 -12.17 0.88
CA GLU A 44 -3.59 -11.89 0.94
C GLU A 44 -3.86 -10.48 1.44
N LEU A 45 -4.94 -9.88 0.96
CA LEU A 45 -5.51 -8.62 1.41
C LEU A 45 -6.91 -8.85 1.97
N ASN A 46 -7.31 -8.07 2.97
CA ASN A 46 -8.66 -8.09 3.53
C ASN A 46 -9.64 -7.16 2.78
N ILE A 47 -9.10 -6.20 2.02
CA ILE A 47 -9.83 -5.37 1.06
C ILE A 47 -8.99 -5.23 -0.22
N PRO A 48 -9.61 -5.10 -1.41
CA PRO A 48 -8.87 -5.15 -2.68
C PRO A 48 -8.21 -3.82 -3.09
N PHE A 49 -7.60 -3.10 -2.13
CA PHE A 49 -7.03 -1.79 -2.37
C PHE A 49 -5.52 -1.76 -2.16
N VAL A 50 -4.82 -1.22 -3.16
CA VAL A 50 -3.38 -0.97 -3.15
C VAL A 50 -3.14 0.52 -3.40
N THR A 51 -2.31 1.20 -2.60
CA THR A 51 -1.96 2.60 -2.88
C THR A 51 -0.73 2.70 -3.75
N ALA A 52 -0.77 3.62 -4.73
CA ALA A 52 0.20 3.70 -5.82
C ALA A 52 1.59 4.17 -5.36
N ALA A 53 2.64 3.63 -6.00
CA ALA A 53 4.04 3.97 -5.78
C ALA A 53 4.39 5.35 -6.38
N MET A 54 3.77 6.40 -5.88
CA MET A 54 3.93 7.77 -6.35
C MET A 54 4.34 8.69 -5.19
N ASP A 55 5.24 9.63 -5.46
CA ASP A 55 5.85 10.50 -4.46
C ASP A 55 4.89 11.54 -3.84
N THR A 56 3.66 11.62 -4.34
CA THR A 56 2.55 12.39 -3.75
C THR A 56 1.42 11.51 -3.24
N VAL A 57 1.61 10.18 -3.15
CA VAL A 57 0.58 9.23 -2.72
C VAL A 57 1.04 8.36 -1.56
N THR A 58 2.14 7.61 -1.69
CA THR A 58 2.48 6.55 -0.72
C THR A 58 3.87 6.69 -0.14
N GLU A 59 3.92 7.16 1.09
CA GLU A 59 5.01 6.98 2.05
C GLU A 59 4.50 6.22 3.28
N SER A 60 5.28 6.15 4.35
CA SER A 60 4.94 5.33 5.54
C SER A 60 3.58 5.67 6.15
N SER A 61 3.19 6.95 6.20
CA SER A 61 1.88 7.37 6.76
C SER A 61 0.71 6.76 5.99
N MET A 62 0.72 6.88 4.66
CA MET A 62 -0.28 6.28 3.77
C MET A 62 -0.25 4.74 3.84
N ALA A 63 0.96 4.15 3.81
CA ALA A 63 1.10 2.69 3.86
C ALA A 63 0.56 2.10 5.16
N ILE A 64 0.78 2.77 6.30
CA ILE A 64 0.20 2.40 7.59
C ILE A 64 -1.33 2.51 7.54
N ALA A 65 -1.85 3.63 7.05
CA ALA A 65 -3.29 3.88 7.03
C ALA A 65 -4.04 2.85 6.18
N ILE A 66 -3.56 2.58 4.95
CA ILE A 66 -4.21 1.58 4.07
C ILE A 66 -4.08 0.15 4.59
N ALA A 67 -2.94 -0.21 5.21
CA ALA A 67 -2.76 -1.54 5.80
C ALA A 67 -3.68 -1.76 7.00
N ARG A 68 -3.96 -0.73 7.79
CA ARG A 68 -4.94 -0.75 8.89
C ARG A 68 -6.36 -1.01 8.41
N GLU A 69 -6.72 -0.52 7.23
CA GLU A 69 -8.02 -0.79 6.62
C GLU A 69 -8.09 -2.17 5.94
N GLY A 70 -6.94 -2.86 5.75
CA GLY A 70 -6.86 -4.21 5.21
C GLY A 70 -6.28 -4.31 3.80
N GLY A 71 -5.82 -3.20 3.23
CA GLY A 71 -5.11 -3.13 1.95
C GLY A 71 -3.59 -3.16 2.12
N ILE A 72 -2.84 -2.68 1.12
CA ILE A 72 -1.39 -2.58 1.15
C ILE A 72 -0.91 -1.30 0.45
N GLY A 73 0.13 -0.66 0.99
CA GLY A 73 0.79 0.48 0.35
C GLY A 73 2.06 0.06 -0.37
N VAL A 74 2.34 0.70 -1.52
CA VAL A 74 3.60 0.54 -2.24
C VAL A 74 4.43 1.82 -2.06
N ILE A 75 5.49 1.76 -1.25
CA ILE A 75 6.40 2.90 -1.02
C ILE A 75 7.13 3.23 -2.33
N HIS A 76 7.10 4.49 -2.74
CA HIS A 76 7.75 4.95 -3.96
C HIS A 76 9.29 4.96 -3.84
N LYS A 77 9.99 4.96 -4.99
CA LYS A 77 11.46 4.95 -5.05
C LYS A 77 12.12 6.31 -5.24
N ASN A 78 11.36 7.41 -5.36
CA ASN A 78 11.90 8.77 -5.57
C ASN A 78 12.57 9.33 -4.30
N MET A 79 13.44 8.55 -3.69
CA MET A 79 14.20 8.86 -2.49
C MET A 79 15.48 8.00 -2.47
N THR A 80 16.39 8.25 -1.53
CA THR A 80 17.58 7.39 -1.38
C THR A 80 17.20 5.98 -0.95
N ILE A 81 18.12 5.04 -1.11
CA ILE A 81 17.92 3.64 -0.69
C ILE A 81 17.65 3.58 0.82
N GLU A 82 18.42 4.30 1.61
CA GLU A 82 18.33 4.36 3.07
C GLU A 82 16.98 4.95 3.51
N GLU A 83 16.54 6.01 2.84
CA GLU A 83 15.26 6.66 3.15
C GLU A 83 14.09 5.72 2.84
N GLN A 84 14.10 5.03 1.69
CA GLN A 84 13.03 4.08 1.34
C GLN A 84 12.99 2.90 2.31
N ALA A 85 14.15 2.35 2.68
CA ALA A 85 14.25 1.30 3.70
C ALA A 85 13.74 1.79 5.06
N ARG A 86 14.06 3.04 5.45
CA ARG A 86 13.54 3.67 6.67
C ARG A 86 12.00 3.79 6.64
N GLN A 87 11.40 4.18 5.51
CA GLN A 87 9.94 4.24 5.35
C GLN A 87 9.32 2.85 5.56
N VAL A 88 9.88 1.79 4.98
CA VAL A 88 9.45 0.41 5.21
C VAL A 88 9.56 0.02 6.68
N ALA A 89 10.69 0.30 7.33
CA ALA A 89 10.90 -0.01 8.74
C ALA A 89 9.89 0.72 9.65
N ILE A 90 9.51 1.96 9.33
CA ILE A 90 8.46 2.68 10.06
C ILE A 90 7.12 1.94 9.98
N VAL A 91 6.73 1.45 8.79
CA VAL A 91 5.48 0.67 8.62
C VAL A 91 5.54 -0.62 9.44
N LYS A 92 6.65 -1.35 9.35
CA LYS A 92 6.83 -2.63 10.07
C LYS A 92 6.84 -2.47 11.59
N ARG A 93 7.18 -1.28 12.11
CA ARG A 93 7.13 -0.94 13.54
C ARG A 93 5.80 -0.34 14.00
N ALA A 94 4.95 0.12 13.09
CA ALA A 94 3.74 0.88 13.44
C ALA A 94 2.68 0.07 14.21
N GLU A 95 2.56 -1.22 13.94
CA GLU A 95 1.71 -2.16 14.67
C GLU A 95 2.41 -3.50 14.78
N ASN A 96 2.88 -3.78 15.97
CA ASN A 96 3.36 -5.09 16.36
C ASN A 96 2.47 -5.62 17.48
N GLY A 97 1.95 -6.83 17.34
CA GLY A 97 1.38 -7.51 18.49
C GLY A 97 2.44 -7.71 19.58
N MET A 98 3.70 -7.83 19.17
CA MET A 98 4.91 -7.83 20.00
C MET A 98 6.00 -7.07 19.24
N ILE A 99 6.67 -6.14 19.88
CA ILE A 99 7.86 -5.45 19.36
C ILE A 99 9.03 -6.43 19.49
N TYR A 100 9.51 -7.01 18.38
CA TYR A 100 10.56 -8.05 18.37
C TYR A 100 11.98 -7.54 18.60
N ASP A 101 12.25 -6.29 18.53
CA ASP A 101 13.55 -5.66 18.81
C ASP A 101 13.25 -4.32 19.48
N PRO A 102 12.84 -4.36 20.76
CA PRO A 102 12.48 -3.15 21.46
C PRO A 102 13.70 -2.27 21.71
N VAL A 103 13.49 -0.97 21.73
CA VAL A 103 14.52 -0.04 22.22
C VAL A 103 14.84 -0.41 23.65
N THR A 104 16.12 -0.68 23.93
CA THR A 104 16.64 -1.04 25.24
C THR A 104 17.63 -0.01 25.75
N ILE A 105 17.86 0.00 27.05
CA ILE A 105 18.93 0.77 27.67
C ILE A 105 19.79 -0.15 28.54
N ARG A 106 21.08 0.11 28.59
CA ARG A 106 22.04 -0.68 29.39
C ARG A 106 21.98 -0.30 30.85
N ARG A 107 22.29 -1.24 31.72
CA ARG A 107 22.57 -0.96 33.13
C ARG A 107 23.65 0.12 33.26
N GLY A 108 23.56 0.94 34.29
CA GLY A 108 24.49 2.02 34.53
C GLY A 108 24.31 3.26 33.65
N SER A 109 23.44 3.24 32.64
CA SER A 109 23.04 4.43 31.89
C SER A 109 22.31 5.40 32.81
N THR A 110 22.24 6.67 32.42
CA THR A 110 21.62 7.72 33.25
C THR A 110 20.12 7.90 32.97
N VAL A 111 19.41 8.53 33.89
CA VAL A 111 18.02 8.99 33.70
C VAL A 111 17.92 9.92 32.49
N GLY A 112 18.94 10.77 32.27
CA GLY A 112 19.02 11.65 31.09
C GLY A 112 19.05 10.86 29.78
N ASP A 113 19.86 9.78 29.71
CA ASP A 113 19.90 8.89 28.53
C ASP A 113 18.54 8.23 28.27
N ALA A 114 17.89 7.74 29.34
CA ALA A 114 16.58 7.12 29.22
C ALA A 114 15.52 8.09 28.68
N LEU A 115 15.49 9.32 29.17
CA LEU A 115 14.58 10.37 28.71
C LEU A 115 14.88 10.77 27.26
N ALA A 116 16.16 10.87 26.86
CA ALA A 116 16.55 11.15 25.48
C ALA A 116 16.05 10.07 24.52
N LEU A 117 16.25 8.79 24.85
CA LEU A 117 15.73 7.66 24.06
C LEU A 117 14.20 7.66 24.00
N MET A 118 13.51 7.91 25.12
CA MET A 118 12.06 7.99 25.17
C MET A 118 11.51 9.11 24.26
N HIS A 119 12.20 10.25 24.23
CA HIS A 119 11.84 11.39 23.39
C HIS A 119 12.11 11.09 21.90
N GLU A 120 13.29 10.58 21.57
CA GLU A 120 13.71 10.25 20.21
C GLU A 120 12.78 9.22 19.56
N TYR A 121 12.45 8.16 20.29
CA TYR A 121 11.61 7.06 19.78
C TYR A 121 10.11 7.21 20.08
N HIS A 122 9.70 8.29 20.74
CA HIS A 122 8.32 8.55 21.16
C HIS A 122 7.68 7.40 21.97
N ILE A 123 8.45 6.82 22.89
CA ILE A 123 8.07 5.69 23.74
C ILE A 123 7.98 6.08 25.21
N GLY A 124 7.12 5.42 25.95
CA GLY A 124 6.86 5.72 27.38
C GLY A 124 7.45 4.69 28.33
N GLY A 125 8.45 3.89 27.89
CA GLY A 125 9.18 2.97 28.76
C GLY A 125 10.08 2.06 27.95
N ILE A 126 11.21 1.70 28.57
CA ILE A 126 12.34 1.02 27.94
C ILE A 126 12.74 -0.14 28.85
N PRO A 127 12.85 -1.39 28.34
CA PRO A 127 13.50 -2.49 29.04
C PRO A 127 14.97 -2.19 29.31
N VAL A 128 15.43 -2.51 30.51
CA VAL A 128 16.84 -2.39 30.91
C VAL A 128 17.50 -3.77 30.78
N VAL A 129 18.61 -3.84 30.10
CA VAL A 129 19.34 -5.10 29.85
C VAL A 129 20.81 -4.99 30.27
N ASP A 130 21.42 -6.14 30.56
CA ASP A 130 22.87 -6.25 30.77
C ASP A 130 23.66 -6.36 29.44
N GLU A 131 24.94 -6.61 29.50
CA GLU A 131 25.80 -6.75 28.32
C GLU A 131 25.47 -7.97 27.46
N GLU A 132 24.89 -9.00 28.05
CA GLU A 132 24.50 -10.26 27.42
C GLU A 132 23.03 -10.26 26.95
N ASN A 133 22.33 -9.11 27.04
CA ASN A 133 20.91 -8.91 26.69
C ASN A 133 19.93 -9.63 27.62
N HIS A 134 20.31 -9.99 28.85
CA HIS A 134 19.35 -10.45 29.85
C HIS A 134 18.50 -9.27 30.35
N LEU A 135 17.21 -9.49 30.49
CA LEU A 135 16.33 -8.50 31.07
C LEU A 135 16.59 -8.34 32.56
N VAL A 136 16.95 -7.14 33.00
CA VAL A 136 17.25 -6.83 34.42
C VAL A 136 16.24 -5.89 35.07
N GLY A 137 15.47 -5.17 34.27
CA GLY A 137 14.44 -4.26 34.74
C GLY A 137 13.67 -3.58 33.63
N ILE A 138 12.81 -2.68 34.01
CA ILE A 138 12.11 -1.76 33.08
C ILE A 138 12.02 -0.37 33.69
N VAL A 139 12.30 0.65 32.90
CA VAL A 139 12.11 2.05 33.26
C VAL A 139 11.01 2.67 32.43
N THR A 140 10.07 3.37 33.07
CA THR A 140 8.90 3.94 32.43
C THR A 140 8.69 5.41 32.75
N ASN A 141 7.85 6.11 32.00
CA ASN A 141 7.47 7.49 32.33
C ASN A 141 6.93 7.66 33.75
N ARG A 142 6.38 6.60 34.37
CA ARG A 142 5.90 6.64 35.76
C ARG A 142 7.07 6.77 36.71
N ASP A 143 8.15 6.02 36.47
CA ASP A 143 9.36 5.99 37.30
C ASP A 143 10.13 7.31 37.19
N LEU A 144 10.14 7.93 36.00
CA LEU A 144 10.90 9.14 35.74
C LEU A 144 10.12 10.45 35.93
N ARG A 145 8.79 10.40 36.14
CA ARG A 145 7.92 11.56 36.15
C ARG A 145 8.33 12.67 37.13
N PHE A 146 8.86 12.31 38.25
CA PHE A 146 9.24 13.25 39.31
C PHE A 146 10.75 13.26 39.58
N GLU A 147 11.54 12.46 38.85
CA GLU A 147 12.99 12.46 38.97
C GLU A 147 13.58 13.75 38.34
N ARG A 148 14.42 14.42 39.12
CA ARG A 148 15.06 15.68 38.70
C ARG A 148 16.56 15.53 38.50
N ASN A 149 17.15 14.48 39.04
CA ASN A 149 18.58 14.20 38.88
C ASN A 149 18.81 13.36 37.62
N MET A 150 19.25 14.04 36.55
CA MET A 150 19.50 13.41 35.25
C MET A 150 20.74 12.51 35.26
N ASP A 151 21.67 12.71 36.19
CA ASP A 151 22.91 11.91 36.32
C ASP A 151 22.70 10.63 37.14
N LYS A 152 21.53 10.44 37.75
CA LYS A 152 21.17 9.24 38.47
C LYS A 152 21.12 8.04 37.53
N THR A 153 21.57 6.88 37.97
CA THR A 153 21.57 5.67 37.12
C THR A 153 20.14 5.09 36.98
N VAL A 154 19.88 4.46 35.86
CA VAL A 154 18.60 3.77 35.63
C VAL A 154 18.37 2.64 36.63
N ASP A 155 19.44 2.03 37.14
CA ASP A 155 19.42 0.97 38.16
C ASP A 155 18.77 1.43 39.49
N GLU A 156 18.82 2.72 39.79
CA GLU A 156 18.26 3.29 41.03
C GLU A 156 16.77 3.64 40.91
N VAL A 157 16.23 3.68 39.67
CA VAL A 157 14.85 4.11 39.42
C VAL A 157 14.00 3.07 38.70
N MET A 158 14.62 2.06 38.05
CA MET A 158 13.91 1.03 37.31
C MET A 158 13.13 0.08 38.23
N THR A 159 12.08 -0.50 37.71
CA THR A 159 11.39 -1.61 38.35
C THR A 159 12.17 -2.90 38.14
N THR A 160 12.61 -3.55 39.24
CA THR A 160 13.31 -4.83 39.26
C THR A 160 12.56 -5.90 40.04
N GLU A 161 11.97 -5.51 41.20
CA GLU A 161 11.16 -6.40 42.02
C GLU A 161 9.81 -6.65 41.39
N ASN A 162 9.37 -7.92 41.36
CA ASN A 162 8.11 -8.35 40.75
C ASN A 162 7.99 -7.96 39.26
N LEU A 163 9.12 -7.99 38.53
CA LEU A 163 9.13 -7.73 37.10
C LEU A 163 8.28 -8.80 36.38
N VAL A 164 7.17 -8.36 35.85
CA VAL A 164 6.24 -9.25 35.12
C VAL A 164 6.73 -9.43 33.70
N THR A 165 6.96 -10.68 33.30
CA THR A 165 7.43 -11.06 31.96
C THR A 165 6.55 -12.15 31.37
N THR A 166 6.69 -12.40 30.09
CA THR A 166 6.05 -13.51 29.39
C THR A 166 6.99 -14.14 28.34
N HIS A 167 6.54 -15.20 27.67
CA HIS A 167 7.35 -15.93 26.69
C HIS A 167 6.83 -15.73 25.26
N GLN A 168 7.66 -16.02 24.25
CA GLN A 168 7.38 -15.81 22.81
C GLN A 168 6.06 -16.42 22.29
N LYS A 169 5.55 -17.46 22.94
CA LYS A 169 4.30 -18.15 22.54
C LYS A 169 3.04 -17.52 23.11
N THR A 170 3.15 -16.44 23.88
CA THR A 170 2.00 -15.78 24.49
C THR A 170 1.22 -15.00 23.41
N ASP A 171 -0.04 -15.35 23.21
CA ASP A 171 -0.93 -14.59 22.32
C ASP A 171 -1.36 -13.25 22.94
N LEU A 172 -1.92 -12.37 22.12
CA LEU A 172 -2.33 -11.04 22.58
C LEU A 172 -3.48 -11.06 23.59
N VAL A 173 -4.31 -12.11 23.62
CA VAL A 173 -5.41 -12.25 24.59
C VAL A 173 -4.83 -12.57 25.97
N ALA A 174 -3.92 -13.54 26.04
CA ALA A 174 -3.22 -13.88 27.28
C ALA A 174 -2.34 -12.70 27.75
N ALA A 175 -1.65 -12.00 26.84
CA ALA A 175 -0.89 -10.82 27.17
C ALA A 175 -1.78 -9.69 27.76
N ALA A 176 -2.97 -9.48 27.19
CA ALA A 176 -3.95 -8.51 27.70
C ALA A 176 -4.36 -8.83 29.14
N GLN A 177 -4.60 -10.10 29.42
CA GLN A 177 -4.97 -10.56 30.76
C GLN A 177 -3.83 -10.32 31.76
N ILE A 178 -2.57 -10.66 31.41
CA ILE A 178 -1.39 -10.42 32.26
C ILE A 178 -1.24 -8.91 32.54
N LEU A 179 -1.37 -8.05 31.50
CA LEU A 179 -1.28 -6.59 31.69
C LEU A 179 -2.37 -6.08 32.63
N GLN A 180 -3.61 -6.57 32.48
CA GLN A 180 -4.75 -6.17 33.29
C GLN A 180 -4.63 -6.62 34.77
N GLU A 181 -4.27 -7.89 35.00
CA GLU A 181 -4.12 -8.46 36.34
C GLU A 181 -3.02 -7.74 37.13
N ASN A 182 -1.90 -7.42 36.48
CA ASN A 182 -0.76 -6.77 37.10
C ASN A 182 -0.80 -5.23 37.03
N LYS A 183 -1.84 -4.63 36.39
CA LYS A 183 -2.01 -3.18 36.22
C LYS A 183 -0.80 -2.49 35.59
N ILE A 184 -0.18 -3.15 34.59
CA ILE A 184 0.98 -2.66 33.86
C ILE A 184 0.61 -2.37 32.42
N GLU A 185 1.36 -1.50 31.73
CA GLU A 185 1.13 -1.12 30.33
C GLU A 185 2.13 -1.77 29.37
N LYS A 186 3.17 -2.39 29.90
CA LYS A 186 4.28 -2.98 29.13
C LYS A 186 4.67 -4.33 29.71
N LEU A 187 4.76 -5.31 28.84
CA LEU A 187 5.05 -6.69 29.20
C LEU A 187 6.28 -7.16 28.39
N PRO A 188 7.48 -7.18 28.99
CA PRO A 188 8.65 -7.74 28.36
C PRO A 188 8.46 -9.23 28.06
N VAL A 189 8.93 -9.64 26.89
CA VAL A 189 8.92 -11.03 26.44
C VAL A 189 10.34 -11.55 26.46
N VAL A 190 10.55 -12.67 27.15
CA VAL A 190 11.87 -13.27 27.33
C VAL A 190 11.89 -14.71 26.84
N ASP A 191 13.09 -15.20 26.51
CA ASP A 191 13.33 -16.62 26.25
C ASP A 191 13.59 -17.43 27.54
N ALA A 192 13.90 -18.72 27.39
CA ALA A 192 14.20 -19.59 28.53
C ALA A 192 15.47 -19.20 29.30
N GLY A 193 16.37 -18.42 28.69
CA GLY A 193 17.58 -17.88 29.28
C GLY A 193 17.42 -16.48 29.90
N ASN A 194 16.18 -15.95 29.92
CA ASN A 194 15.87 -14.57 30.32
C ASN A 194 16.44 -13.49 29.39
N HIS A 195 16.83 -13.82 28.16
CA HIS A 195 17.18 -12.79 27.17
C HIS A 195 15.93 -12.09 26.68
N LEU A 196 16.00 -10.78 26.56
CA LEU A 196 14.90 -9.99 26.02
C LEU A 196 14.72 -10.28 24.52
N VAL A 197 13.54 -10.81 24.16
CA VAL A 197 13.19 -11.13 22.76
C VAL A 197 12.07 -10.26 22.22
N GLY A 198 11.39 -9.50 23.08
CA GLY A 198 10.33 -8.60 22.64
C GLY A 198 9.69 -7.79 23.78
N LEU A 199 8.76 -6.94 23.38
CA LEU A 199 7.93 -6.12 24.29
C LEU A 199 6.51 -6.05 23.75
N ILE A 200 5.51 -6.37 24.57
CA ILE A 200 4.09 -6.19 24.28
C ILE A 200 3.60 -4.97 25.08
N THR A 201 2.86 -4.07 24.45
CA THR A 201 2.29 -2.91 25.12
C THR A 201 0.76 -2.93 25.10
N TYR A 202 0.12 -2.29 26.08
CA TYR A 202 -1.33 -2.09 26.09
C TYR A 202 -1.84 -1.40 24.82
N LYS A 203 -1.05 -0.42 24.29
CA LYS A 203 -1.38 0.28 23.04
C LYS A 203 -1.46 -0.67 21.84
N ASP A 204 -0.58 -1.67 21.76
CA ASP A 204 -0.56 -2.63 20.66
C ASP A 204 -1.80 -3.54 20.69
N ILE A 205 -2.20 -3.95 21.89
CA ILE A 205 -3.42 -4.74 22.09
C ILE A 205 -4.68 -3.94 21.73
N THR A 206 -4.76 -2.67 22.15
CA THR A 206 -5.90 -1.81 21.84
C THR A 206 -6.01 -1.57 20.34
N LYS A 207 -4.89 -1.22 19.67
CA LYS A 207 -4.87 -1.05 18.22
C LYS A 207 -5.28 -2.31 17.46
N ALA A 208 -4.88 -3.49 17.93
CA ALA A 208 -5.27 -4.76 17.32
C ALA A 208 -6.79 -5.00 17.41
N LYS A 209 -7.45 -4.57 18.50
CA LYS A 209 -8.91 -4.64 18.65
C LYS A 209 -9.64 -3.60 17.80
N ASP A 210 -9.08 -2.40 17.66
CA ASP A 210 -9.70 -1.30 16.90
C ASP A 210 -9.68 -1.52 15.40
N LYS A 211 -8.70 -2.29 14.88
CA LYS A 211 -8.49 -2.56 13.45
C LYS A 211 -8.37 -4.06 13.15
N PRO A 212 -9.47 -4.82 13.32
CA PRO A 212 -9.44 -6.29 13.15
C PRO A 212 -9.19 -6.73 11.70
N ASN A 213 -9.46 -5.84 10.74
CA ASN A 213 -9.25 -6.11 9.32
C ASN A 213 -7.86 -5.71 8.81
N ALA A 214 -6.95 -5.23 9.69
CA ALA A 214 -5.62 -4.81 9.26
C ALA A 214 -4.88 -5.94 8.53
N CYS A 215 -4.22 -5.57 7.43
CA CYS A 215 -3.40 -6.48 6.63
C CYS A 215 -2.05 -6.69 7.33
N LYS A 216 -1.85 -7.87 7.91
CA LYS A 216 -0.69 -8.19 8.74
C LYS A 216 0.04 -9.43 8.23
N ASP A 217 1.35 -9.47 8.49
CA ASP A 217 2.17 -10.66 8.28
C ASP A 217 2.01 -11.66 9.44
N ASP A 218 2.67 -12.82 9.34
CA ASP A 218 2.61 -13.90 10.33
C ASP A 218 3.21 -13.49 11.71
N LYS A 219 3.95 -12.36 11.76
CA LYS A 219 4.47 -11.76 12.98
C LYS A 219 3.56 -10.66 13.54
N GLY A 220 2.38 -10.47 12.97
CA GLY A 220 1.41 -9.45 13.38
C GLY A 220 1.78 -8.02 12.98
N ARG A 221 2.80 -7.82 12.11
CA ARG A 221 3.22 -6.51 11.61
C ARG A 221 2.45 -6.14 10.36
N LEU A 222 2.17 -4.85 10.17
CA LEU A 222 1.52 -4.36 8.96
C LEU A 222 2.32 -4.75 7.71
N ARG A 223 1.61 -5.18 6.66
CA ARG A 223 2.23 -5.49 5.37
C ARG A 223 2.49 -4.22 4.57
N VAL A 224 3.61 -4.21 3.87
CA VAL A 224 4.05 -3.11 3.00
C VAL A 224 4.83 -3.64 1.81
N ALA A 225 4.57 -3.09 0.64
CA ALA A 225 5.38 -3.31 -0.56
C ALA A 225 6.22 -2.06 -0.87
N ALA A 226 7.25 -2.22 -1.69
CA ALA A 226 8.08 -1.10 -2.13
C ALA A 226 8.46 -1.21 -3.60
N GLY A 227 8.45 -0.06 -4.28
CA GLY A 227 8.81 0.05 -5.69
C GLY A 227 10.32 0.08 -5.92
N VAL A 228 10.76 -0.61 -6.96
CA VAL A 228 12.12 -0.53 -7.51
C VAL A 228 12.07 -0.26 -9.00
N GLY A 229 13.15 0.26 -9.57
CA GLY A 229 13.28 0.46 -11.01
C GLY A 229 14.09 -0.65 -11.70
N VAL A 230 14.55 -0.37 -12.92
CA VAL A 230 15.45 -1.21 -13.72
C VAL A 230 16.80 -0.52 -13.89
N THR A 231 17.39 -0.11 -12.78
CA THR A 231 18.64 0.62 -12.68
C THR A 231 19.78 -0.27 -12.17
N VAL A 232 21.00 0.23 -12.19
CA VAL A 232 22.18 -0.53 -11.70
C VAL A 232 22.11 -0.81 -10.19
N ASP A 233 21.47 0.09 -9.42
CA ASP A 233 21.31 0.01 -7.96
C ASP A 233 20.08 -0.79 -7.52
N THR A 234 19.36 -1.44 -8.43
CA THR A 234 18.12 -2.17 -8.12
C THR A 234 18.33 -3.26 -7.08
N LEU A 235 19.43 -4.04 -7.15
CA LEU A 235 19.71 -5.09 -6.18
C LEU A 235 20.10 -4.54 -4.81
N ASP A 236 20.90 -3.49 -4.75
CA ASP A 236 21.28 -2.84 -3.48
C ASP A 236 20.04 -2.27 -2.78
N ARG A 237 19.15 -1.65 -3.55
CA ARG A 237 17.85 -1.16 -3.06
C ARG A 237 16.97 -2.30 -2.57
N ALA A 238 16.85 -3.38 -3.34
CA ALA A 238 16.08 -4.56 -2.96
C ALA A 238 16.62 -5.19 -1.67
N GLN A 239 17.94 -5.30 -1.51
CA GLN A 239 18.57 -5.81 -0.29
C GLN A 239 18.20 -4.95 0.93
N ALA A 240 18.35 -3.62 0.83
CA ALA A 240 18.00 -2.72 1.93
C ALA A 240 16.50 -2.80 2.31
N LEU A 241 15.62 -2.97 1.33
CA LEU A 241 14.19 -3.15 1.55
C LEU A 241 13.87 -4.49 2.24
N VAL A 242 14.54 -5.58 1.83
CA VAL A 242 14.40 -6.91 2.45
C VAL A 242 14.90 -6.88 3.89
N ASP A 243 16.04 -6.25 4.16
CA ASP A 243 16.59 -6.07 5.51
C ASP A 243 15.66 -5.24 6.40
N ALA A 244 14.95 -4.26 5.83
CA ALA A 244 13.91 -3.49 6.52
C ALA A 244 12.60 -4.29 6.72
N GLY A 245 12.46 -5.48 6.13
CA GLY A 245 11.32 -6.38 6.30
C GLY A 245 10.17 -6.15 5.32
N VAL A 246 10.43 -5.65 4.11
CA VAL A 246 9.39 -5.50 3.06
C VAL A 246 8.73 -6.85 2.77
N ASP A 247 7.41 -6.84 2.49
CA ASP A 247 6.67 -8.07 2.19
C ASP A 247 6.69 -8.42 0.70
N ALA A 248 6.76 -7.42 -0.18
CA ALA A 248 6.89 -7.61 -1.62
C ALA A 248 7.67 -6.49 -2.29
N ILE A 249 8.35 -6.81 -3.38
CA ILE A 249 9.02 -5.85 -4.26
C ILE A 249 8.16 -5.64 -5.51
N VAL A 250 8.01 -4.39 -5.93
CA VAL A 250 7.28 -4.02 -7.14
C VAL A 250 8.28 -3.44 -8.15
N ILE A 251 8.56 -4.18 -9.22
CA ILE A 251 9.32 -3.65 -10.37
C ILE A 251 8.36 -2.77 -11.17
N ASP A 252 8.48 -1.46 -10.99
CA ASP A 252 7.52 -0.47 -11.46
C ASP A 252 8.09 0.38 -12.60
N THR A 253 7.64 0.09 -13.82
CA THR A 253 8.10 0.72 -15.06
C THR A 253 6.94 1.21 -15.92
N ALA A 254 7.22 2.10 -16.88
CA ALA A 254 6.23 2.54 -17.85
C ALA A 254 5.85 1.43 -18.85
N HIS A 255 6.75 0.46 -19.07
CA HIS A 255 6.54 -0.68 -19.97
C HIS A 255 7.20 -1.94 -19.43
N GLY A 256 6.41 -2.79 -18.77
CA GLY A 256 6.87 -4.03 -18.13
C GLY A 256 7.27 -5.14 -19.11
N HIS A 257 6.70 -5.15 -20.31
CA HIS A 257 6.99 -6.17 -21.34
C HIS A 257 8.28 -5.84 -22.10
N SER A 258 9.41 -5.89 -21.40
CA SER A 258 10.72 -5.59 -21.99
C SER A 258 11.81 -6.50 -21.41
N ALA A 259 12.86 -6.73 -22.21
CA ALA A 259 13.98 -7.59 -21.82
C ALA A 259 14.69 -7.10 -20.56
N GLY A 260 14.86 -5.78 -20.41
CA GLY A 260 15.49 -5.20 -19.21
C GLY A 260 14.70 -5.45 -17.93
N VAL A 261 13.36 -5.41 -17.99
CA VAL A 261 12.47 -5.72 -16.86
C VAL A 261 12.58 -7.18 -16.47
N VAL A 262 12.54 -8.11 -17.44
CA VAL A 262 12.67 -9.55 -17.18
C VAL A 262 14.06 -9.88 -16.62
N GLY A 263 15.11 -9.25 -17.14
CA GLY A 263 16.46 -9.40 -16.57
C GLY A 263 16.50 -9.01 -15.09
N LYS A 264 15.88 -7.89 -14.70
CA LYS A 264 15.80 -7.46 -13.30
C LYS A 264 14.89 -8.35 -12.45
N LEU A 265 13.80 -8.87 -13.02
CA LEU A 265 12.96 -9.86 -12.35
C LEU A 265 13.78 -11.10 -11.96
N HIS A 266 14.56 -11.65 -12.89
CA HIS A 266 15.43 -12.79 -12.61
C HIS A 266 16.49 -12.47 -11.56
N GLU A 267 17.16 -11.30 -11.66
CA GLU A 267 18.15 -10.87 -10.67
C GLU A 267 17.55 -10.81 -9.25
N VAL A 268 16.38 -10.16 -9.11
CA VAL A 268 15.71 -10.01 -7.80
C VAL A 268 15.20 -11.36 -7.27
N LYS A 269 14.57 -12.19 -8.11
CA LYS A 269 14.07 -13.52 -7.69
C LYS A 269 15.20 -14.46 -7.29
N ASN A 270 16.34 -14.41 -7.98
CA ASN A 270 17.50 -15.24 -7.65
C ASN A 270 18.15 -14.78 -6.32
N ALA A 271 18.23 -13.48 -6.07
CA ALA A 271 18.78 -12.95 -4.83
C ALA A 271 17.83 -13.16 -3.63
N PHE A 272 16.52 -13.04 -3.85
CA PHE A 272 15.49 -13.08 -2.80
C PHE A 272 14.34 -14.03 -3.15
N PRO A 273 14.56 -15.36 -3.17
CA PRO A 273 13.57 -16.34 -3.66
C PRO A 273 12.28 -16.39 -2.84
N ASN A 274 12.31 -15.94 -1.60
CA ASN A 274 11.16 -15.94 -0.69
C ASN A 274 10.35 -14.62 -0.72
N ILE A 275 10.76 -13.63 -1.49
CA ILE A 275 10.05 -12.36 -1.63
C ILE A 275 9.17 -12.42 -2.90
N ASP A 276 7.92 -12.04 -2.76
CA ASP A 276 7.04 -11.89 -3.92
C ASP A 276 7.44 -10.67 -4.74
N VAL A 277 7.48 -10.85 -6.06
CA VAL A 277 7.81 -9.79 -7.01
C VAL A 277 6.63 -9.52 -7.93
N VAL A 278 6.09 -8.32 -7.81
CA VAL A 278 5.06 -7.76 -8.69
C VAL A 278 5.74 -7.02 -9.84
N VAL A 279 5.28 -7.24 -11.08
CA VAL A 279 5.89 -6.59 -12.24
C VAL A 279 4.86 -5.79 -13.04
N GLY A 280 5.20 -4.60 -13.44
CA GLY A 280 4.37 -3.74 -14.29
C GLY A 280 5.11 -2.52 -14.86
N ASN A 281 4.39 -1.70 -15.69
CA ASN A 281 3.00 -1.93 -16.10
C ASN A 281 2.92 -2.63 -17.45
N ILE A 282 1.87 -3.38 -17.62
CA ILE A 282 1.51 -4.05 -18.88
C ILE A 282 0.07 -3.72 -19.29
N ALA A 283 -0.32 -4.09 -20.51
CA ALA A 283 -1.67 -3.87 -20.99
C ALA A 283 -2.25 -5.05 -21.81
N THR A 284 -1.50 -6.16 -21.95
CA THR A 284 -1.89 -7.30 -22.80
C THR A 284 -1.68 -8.63 -22.08
N GLY A 285 -2.50 -9.62 -22.44
CA GLY A 285 -2.39 -10.99 -21.94
C GLY A 285 -1.07 -11.65 -22.34
N GLU A 286 -0.55 -11.35 -23.54
CA GLU A 286 0.77 -11.83 -23.98
C GLU A 286 1.88 -11.39 -23.00
N ALA A 287 1.90 -10.09 -22.65
CA ALA A 287 2.85 -9.57 -21.68
C ALA A 287 2.71 -10.23 -20.31
N ALA A 288 1.47 -10.43 -19.86
CA ALA A 288 1.19 -11.08 -18.57
C ALA A 288 1.73 -12.49 -18.51
N LYS A 289 1.42 -13.29 -19.54
CA LYS A 289 1.90 -14.66 -19.63
C LYS A 289 3.43 -14.71 -19.67
N TYR A 290 4.05 -13.86 -20.48
CA TYR A 290 5.52 -13.77 -20.57
C TYR A 290 6.17 -13.47 -19.22
N LEU A 291 5.64 -12.51 -18.45
CA LEU A 291 6.18 -12.17 -17.13
C LEU A 291 5.98 -13.28 -16.10
N VAL A 292 4.81 -13.93 -16.11
CA VAL A 292 4.50 -15.05 -15.20
C VAL A 292 5.36 -16.27 -15.49
N ASP A 293 5.57 -16.59 -16.77
CA ASP A 293 6.46 -17.68 -17.20
C ASP A 293 7.94 -17.41 -16.79
N ASN A 294 8.30 -16.13 -16.57
CA ASN A 294 9.60 -15.69 -16.07
C ASN A 294 9.65 -15.45 -14.56
N GLY A 295 8.62 -15.84 -13.78
CA GLY A 295 8.66 -15.88 -12.33
C GLY A 295 8.03 -14.68 -11.61
N ALA A 296 7.23 -13.87 -12.29
CA ALA A 296 6.43 -12.84 -11.61
C ALA A 296 5.36 -13.47 -10.71
N ASP A 297 5.21 -12.94 -9.49
CA ASP A 297 4.22 -13.39 -8.51
C ASP A 297 2.90 -12.63 -8.58
N ALA A 298 2.88 -11.50 -9.28
CA ALA A 298 1.71 -10.75 -9.71
C ALA A 298 2.09 -9.83 -10.87
N VAL A 299 1.10 -9.40 -11.64
CA VAL A 299 1.28 -8.42 -12.71
C VAL A 299 0.41 -7.18 -12.46
N LYS A 300 0.94 -6.01 -12.83
CA LYS A 300 0.25 -4.73 -12.68
C LYS A 300 -0.13 -4.18 -14.06
N VAL A 301 -1.44 -3.95 -14.25
CA VAL A 301 -2.07 -3.68 -15.54
C VAL A 301 -2.52 -2.23 -15.63
N GLY A 302 -2.01 -1.51 -16.62
CA GLY A 302 -2.42 -0.13 -16.88
C GLY A 302 -1.33 0.66 -17.61
N ILE A 303 -1.50 0.91 -18.90
CA ILE A 303 -0.67 1.80 -19.72
C ILE A 303 -1.51 3.03 -20.08
N GLY A 304 -1.22 4.14 -19.38
CA GLY A 304 -1.80 5.44 -19.62
C GLY A 304 -3.24 5.71 -19.12
N PRO A 305 -3.88 4.91 -18.24
CA PRO A 305 -5.24 5.21 -17.78
C PRO A 305 -5.29 6.22 -16.61
N GLY A 306 -4.16 6.53 -15.97
CA GLY A 306 -4.09 7.43 -14.81
C GLY A 306 -4.53 8.85 -15.14
N SER A 307 -5.17 9.53 -14.17
CA SER A 307 -5.75 10.88 -14.35
C SER A 307 -4.76 11.98 -14.73
N ILE A 308 -3.47 11.78 -14.43
CA ILE A 308 -2.37 12.72 -14.71
C ILE A 308 -1.34 12.12 -15.67
N CYS A 309 -1.66 10.98 -16.30
CA CYS A 309 -0.80 10.34 -17.30
C CYS A 309 -1.11 10.88 -18.70
N THR A 310 -0.08 11.22 -19.46
CA THR A 310 -0.20 11.68 -20.84
C THR A 310 0.45 10.72 -21.86
N THR A 311 0.87 9.53 -21.45
CA THR A 311 1.50 8.52 -22.31
C THR A 311 0.71 8.27 -23.60
N ARG A 312 -0.61 8.10 -23.48
CA ARG A 312 -1.49 7.84 -24.64
C ARG A 312 -1.51 9.00 -25.64
N VAL A 313 -1.35 10.23 -25.16
CA VAL A 313 -1.35 11.44 -26.00
C VAL A 313 0.04 11.71 -26.57
N VAL A 314 1.08 11.54 -25.74
CA VAL A 314 2.47 11.85 -26.13
C VAL A 314 3.10 10.74 -26.96
N ALA A 315 2.94 9.49 -26.53
CA ALA A 315 3.53 8.32 -27.19
C ALA A 315 2.56 7.61 -28.15
N GLY A 316 1.24 7.86 -28.04
CA GLY A 316 0.21 7.20 -28.86
C GLY A 316 0.01 5.72 -28.49
N VAL A 317 0.44 5.29 -27.30
CA VAL A 317 0.43 3.88 -26.87
C VAL A 317 -0.47 3.71 -25.64
N GLY A 318 -1.24 2.62 -25.62
CA GLY A 318 -2.09 2.24 -24.50
C GLY A 318 -3.24 1.33 -24.93
N VAL A 319 -3.88 0.71 -23.95
CA VAL A 319 -5.11 -0.07 -24.12
C VAL A 319 -6.15 0.46 -23.14
N PRO A 320 -7.40 0.68 -23.53
CA PRO A 320 -8.48 1.04 -22.61
C PRO A 320 -8.58 0.04 -21.46
N GLN A 321 -8.74 0.56 -20.23
CA GLN A 321 -8.39 -0.18 -19.02
C GLN A 321 -9.25 -1.43 -18.77
N LEU A 322 -10.57 -1.37 -19.08
CA LEU A 322 -11.44 -2.54 -18.93
C LEU A 322 -10.98 -3.70 -19.82
N SER A 323 -10.71 -3.40 -21.10
CA SER A 323 -10.20 -4.40 -22.07
C SER A 323 -8.82 -4.95 -21.66
N ALA A 324 -7.91 -4.09 -21.17
CA ALA A 324 -6.60 -4.53 -20.71
C ALA A 324 -6.69 -5.49 -19.52
N VAL A 325 -7.53 -5.19 -18.52
CA VAL A 325 -7.75 -6.05 -17.35
C VAL A 325 -8.33 -7.40 -17.78
N TYR A 326 -9.34 -7.39 -18.65
CA TYR A 326 -9.99 -8.62 -19.11
C TYR A 326 -9.05 -9.50 -19.95
N ASP A 327 -8.27 -8.92 -20.86
CA ASP A 327 -7.30 -9.66 -21.69
C ASP A 327 -6.22 -10.32 -20.83
N VAL A 328 -5.68 -9.59 -19.86
CA VAL A 328 -4.69 -10.12 -18.90
C VAL A 328 -5.31 -11.21 -18.02
N CYS A 329 -6.53 -11.02 -17.51
CA CYS A 329 -7.21 -12.04 -16.72
C CYS A 329 -7.40 -13.34 -17.50
N SER A 330 -7.87 -13.24 -18.74
CA SER A 330 -8.06 -14.40 -19.62
C SER A 330 -6.77 -15.16 -19.89
N ALA A 331 -5.66 -14.45 -20.09
CA ALA A 331 -4.35 -15.05 -20.32
C ALA A 331 -3.76 -15.75 -19.07
N LEU A 332 -4.16 -15.30 -17.88
CA LEU A 332 -3.68 -15.83 -16.59
C LEU A 332 -4.61 -16.92 -16.00
N GLU A 333 -5.67 -17.29 -16.70
CA GLU A 333 -6.58 -18.34 -16.23
C GLU A 333 -5.82 -19.63 -15.92
N GLY A 334 -6.08 -20.22 -14.75
CA GLY A 334 -5.41 -21.44 -14.29
C GLY A 334 -3.99 -21.28 -13.74
N THR A 335 -3.34 -20.11 -13.88
CA THR A 335 -1.97 -19.88 -13.35
C THR A 335 -1.95 -19.63 -11.85
N GLY A 336 -3.06 -19.19 -11.28
CA GLY A 336 -3.17 -18.77 -9.89
C GLY A 336 -2.42 -17.47 -9.56
N VAL A 337 -1.89 -16.74 -10.55
CA VAL A 337 -1.22 -15.45 -10.39
C VAL A 337 -2.24 -14.32 -10.40
N PRO A 338 -2.29 -13.47 -9.36
CA PRO A 338 -3.21 -12.35 -9.33
C PRO A 338 -2.76 -11.20 -10.24
N LEU A 339 -3.72 -10.38 -10.66
CA LEU A 339 -3.48 -9.14 -11.38
C LEU A 339 -3.99 -7.93 -10.60
N ILE A 340 -3.26 -6.82 -10.68
CA ILE A 340 -3.57 -5.53 -10.07
C ILE A 340 -4.02 -4.58 -11.16
N ALA A 341 -5.28 -4.13 -11.13
CA ALA A 341 -5.78 -3.12 -12.07
C ALA A 341 -5.35 -1.72 -11.61
N ASP A 342 -4.42 -1.10 -12.34
CA ASP A 342 -3.77 0.17 -11.97
C ASP A 342 -4.24 1.32 -12.86
N GLY A 343 -4.99 2.25 -12.27
CA GLY A 343 -5.41 3.51 -12.89
C GLY A 343 -6.78 3.48 -13.59
N GLY A 344 -7.24 4.65 -13.99
CA GLY A 344 -8.54 4.86 -14.64
C GLY A 344 -9.74 4.87 -13.69
N LEU A 345 -9.51 4.77 -12.38
CA LEU A 345 -10.55 4.66 -11.35
C LEU A 345 -10.88 6.05 -10.78
N ARG A 346 -12.15 6.46 -10.89
CA ARG A 346 -12.65 7.76 -10.40
C ARG A 346 -13.70 7.59 -9.31
N TYR A 347 -14.49 6.52 -9.40
CA TYR A 347 -15.60 6.19 -8.51
C TYR A 347 -15.49 4.74 -8.01
N SER A 348 -16.22 4.42 -6.95
CA SER A 348 -16.33 3.03 -6.47
C SER A 348 -16.92 2.08 -7.52
N GLY A 349 -17.81 2.59 -8.40
CA GLY A 349 -18.35 1.81 -9.50
C GLY A 349 -17.30 1.35 -10.52
N ASP A 350 -16.25 2.16 -10.77
CA ASP A 350 -15.13 1.77 -11.63
C ASP A 350 -14.33 0.62 -11.00
N ILE A 351 -14.20 0.63 -9.65
CA ILE A 351 -13.54 -0.44 -8.89
C ILE A 351 -14.31 -1.75 -9.03
N VAL A 352 -15.65 -1.70 -8.89
CA VAL A 352 -16.50 -2.89 -9.09
C VAL A 352 -16.33 -3.46 -10.50
N LYS A 353 -16.29 -2.59 -11.53
CA LYS A 353 -16.09 -3.00 -12.93
C LYS A 353 -14.69 -3.59 -13.15
N ALA A 354 -13.65 -3.00 -12.58
CA ALA A 354 -12.27 -3.50 -12.68
C ALA A 354 -12.14 -4.91 -12.07
N LEU A 355 -12.72 -5.11 -10.88
CA LEU A 355 -12.74 -6.41 -10.23
C LEU A 355 -13.60 -7.42 -11.01
N ALA A 356 -14.78 -7.01 -11.50
CA ALA A 356 -15.64 -7.89 -12.32
C ALA A 356 -14.97 -8.30 -13.64
N ALA A 357 -14.10 -7.46 -14.22
CA ALA A 357 -13.30 -7.79 -15.39
C ALA A 357 -12.15 -8.77 -15.11
N GLY A 358 -11.94 -9.17 -13.86
CA GLY A 358 -10.94 -10.16 -13.44
C GLY A 358 -9.80 -9.58 -12.60
N GLY A 359 -9.85 -8.30 -12.22
CA GLY A 359 -8.90 -7.74 -11.26
C GLY A 359 -8.96 -8.46 -9.93
N SER A 360 -7.81 -8.87 -9.38
CA SER A 360 -7.73 -9.40 -8.01
C SER A 360 -7.81 -8.25 -7.00
N CYS A 361 -7.12 -7.17 -7.29
CA CYS A 361 -7.20 -5.92 -6.54
C CYS A 361 -6.97 -4.72 -7.47
N VAL A 362 -7.16 -3.52 -6.93
CA VAL A 362 -7.01 -2.27 -7.69
C VAL A 362 -5.93 -1.39 -7.06
N MET A 363 -5.12 -0.74 -7.90
CA MET A 363 -4.20 0.29 -7.44
C MET A 363 -4.83 1.67 -7.61
N ILE A 364 -4.85 2.44 -6.52
CA ILE A 364 -5.46 3.76 -6.44
C ILE A 364 -4.42 4.83 -6.18
N GLY A 365 -4.46 5.90 -6.97
CA GLY A 365 -3.60 7.09 -6.82
C GLY A 365 -4.46 8.32 -6.49
N SER A 366 -5.13 8.91 -7.49
CA SER A 366 -5.93 10.14 -7.34
C SER A 366 -7.05 10.03 -6.30
N LEU A 367 -7.61 8.84 -6.10
CA LEU A 367 -8.66 8.62 -5.11
C LEU A 367 -8.19 8.91 -3.67
N VAL A 368 -6.90 8.66 -3.37
CA VAL A 368 -6.31 8.86 -2.04
C VAL A 368 -5.26 9.97 -1.98
N ALA A 369 -4.86 10.54 -3.11
CA ALA A 369 -3.86 11.63 -3.14
C ALA A 369 -4.31 12.89 -2.37
N GLY A 370 -5.62 13.11 -2.20
CA GLY A 370 -6.19 14.23 -1.44
C GLY A 370 -6.30 13.98 0.06
N THR A 371 -5.89 12.83 0.58
CA THR A 371 -6.04 12.50 2.00
C THR A 371 -4.93 13.09 2.86
N GLU A 372 -5.18 13.13 4.16
CA GLU A 372 -4.24 13.67 5.14
C GLU A 372 -2.90 12.92 5.13
N GLU A 373 -2.96 11.60 4.98
CA GLU A 373 -1.81 10.69 5.05
C GLU A 373 -0.95 10.69 3.76
N SER A 374 -1.43 11.26 2.66
CA SER A 374 -0.63 11.39 1.44
C SER A 374 0.50 12.41 1.64
N PRO A 375 1.71 12.20 1.09
CA PRO A 375 2.86 13.09 1.29
C PRO A 375 2.79 14.41 0.50
N GLY A 376 1.86 14.54 -0.44
CA GLY A 376 1.67 15.76 -1.22
C GLY A 376 1.44 16.99 -0.34
N GLU A 377 2.03 18.14 -0.70
CA GLU A 377 1.87 19.39 0.04
C GLU A 377 0.42 19.86 0.10
N THR A 378 0.01 20.37 1.25
CA THR A 378 -1.31 21.00 1.40
C THR A 378 -1.29 22.42 0.84
N ILE A 379 -2.17 22.67 -0.12
CA ILE A 379 -2.30 23.96 -0.83
C ILE A 379 -3.65 24.57 -0.46
N ILE A 380 -3.64 25.87 -0.09
CA ILE A 380 -4.88 26.63 0.07
C ILE A 380 -5.10 27.47 -1.20
N TYR A 381 -6.22 27.23 -1.87
CA TYR A 381 -6.58 27.93 -3.10
C TYR A 381 -8.07 28.29 -3.06
N ASN A 382 -8.39 29.56 -3.30
CA ASN A 382 -9.77 30.08 -3.24
C ASN A 382 -10.50 29.68 -1.93
N GLY A 383 -9.81 29.74 -0.78
CA GLY A 383 -10.36 29.40 0.52
C GLY A 383 -10.61 27.90 0.78
N ARG A 384 -10.24 27.02 -0.15
CA ARG A 384 -10.38 25.57 -0.02
C ARG A 384 -9.01 24.89 0.09
N LYS A 385 -8.96 23.76 0.81
CA LYS A 385 -7.75 22.92 0.91
C LYS A 385 -7.65 21.97 -0.28
N PHE A 386 -6.45 21.87 -0.83
CA PHE A 386 -6.05 20.91 -1.86
C PHE A 386 -4.74 20.23 -1.43
N LYS A 387 -4.43 19.10 -2.06
CA LYS A 387 -3.13 18.44 -1.97
C LYS A 387 -2.46 18.47 -3.35
N SER A 388 -1.14 18.64 -3.39
CA SER A 388 -0.37 18.49 -4.62
C SER A 388 -0.44 17.02 -5.06
N TYR A 389 -0.61 16.82 -6.37
CA TYR A 389 -0.64 15.48 -6.97
C TYR A 389 0.05 15.53 -8.32
N ARG A 390 1.02 14.64 -8.54
CA ARG A 390 1.78 14.62 -9.79
C ARG A 390 2.01 13.21 -10.33
N GLY A 391 2.05 13.09 -11.66
CA GLY A 391 2.44 11.87 -12.35
C GLY A 391 3.94 11.63 -12.22
N MET A 392 4.33 10.37 -12.14
CA MET A 392 5.74 9.98 -12.11
C MET A 392 6.48 10.36 -13.40
N GLY A 393 5.76 10.55 -14.51
CA GLY A 393 6.28 11.07 -15.79
C GLY A 393 6.22 12.60 -15.93
N SER A 394 5.89 13.35 -14.88
CA SER A 394 5.96 14.82 -14.90
C SER A 394 7.41 15.31 -14.82
N LEU A 395 7.67 16.51 -15.33
CA LEU A 395 9.01 17.13 -15.23
C LEU A 395 9.46 17.30 -13.79
N GLU A 396 8.50 17.62 -12.89
CA GLU A 396 8.75 17.80 -11.46
C GLU A 396 9.16 16.50 -10.77
N ALA A 397 8.61 15.36 -11.18
CA ALA A 397 8.97 14.05 -10.63
C ALA A 397 10.26 13.51 -11.24
N MET A 398 10.42 13.61 -12.58
CA MET A 398 11.61 13.11 -13.28
C MET A 398 12.87 13.95 -13.01
N GLY A 399 12.71 15.25 -12.80
CA GLY A 399 13.83 16.20 -12.61
C GLY A 399 14.44 16.18 -11.21
N GLN A 400 13.91 15.44 -10.25
CA GLN A 400 14.51 15.30 -8.92
C GLN A 400 15.80 14.49 -8.94
N LYS A 401 16.67 14.69 -7.93
CA LYS A 401 17.97 13.97 -7.82
C LYS A 401 17.79 12.44 -7.84
N ASN A 402 16.74 11.94 -7.18
CA ASN A 402 16.36 10.54 -7.15
C ASN A 402 15.02 10.33 -7.89
N GLY A 403 14.85 11.04 -9.01
CA GLY A 403 13.59 11.11 -9.74
C GLY A 403 13.27 9.86 -10.55
N SER A 404 12.11 9.89 -11.19
CA SER A 404 11.50 8.76 -11.90
C SER A 404 11.86 8.68 -13.40
N SER A 405 12.87 9.41 -13.87
CA SER A 405 13.26 9.43 -15.29
C SER A 405 13.62 8.05 -15.86
N ASP A 406 14.19 7.16 -15.03
CA ASP A 406 14.49 5.78 -15.40
C ASP A 406 13.23 4.93 -15.67
N ARG A 407 12.11 5.21 -14.98
CA ARG A 407 10.81 4.58 -15.22
C ARG A 407 10.36 4.75 -16.68
N TYR A 408 10.70 5.89 -17.29
CA TYR A 408 10.38 6.28 -18.67
C TYR A 408 11.56 6.11 -19.64
N PHE A 409 12.54 5.29 -19.28
CA PHE A 409 13.75 5.02 -20.08
C PHE A 409 14.60 6.26 -20.39
N GLN A 410 14.51 7.30 -19.56
CA GLN A 410 15.20 8.59 -19.70
C GLN A 410 16.27 8.83 -18.62
N GLY A 411 16.65 7.80 -17.84
CA GLY A 411 17.57 7.90 -16.70
C GLY A 411 18.98 8.43 -17.02
N GLY A 412 19.41 8.41 -18.28
CA GLY A 412 20.67 9.00 -18.71
C GLY A 412 20.63 10.51 -18.99
N THR A 413 19.45 11.13 -18.96
CA THR A 413 19.25 12.53 -19.36
C THR A 413 19.43 13.44 -18.13
N LYS A 414 20.58 14.12 -18.04
CA LYS A 414 20.90 15.04 -16.93
C LYS A 414 20.25 16.43 -17.06
N ASP A 415 19.91 16.85 -18.25
CA ASP A 415 19.30 18.15 -18.51
C ASP A 415 17.76 18.01 -18.51
N VAL A 416 17.12 18.56 -17.47
CA VAL A 416 15.66 18.51 -17.31
C VAL A 416 14.91 19.06 -18.54
N LYS A 417 15.49 20.01 -19.26
CA LYS A 417 14.89 20.58 -20.48
C LYS A 417 14.86 19.60 -21.67
N LYS A 418 15.60 18.52 -21.60
CA LYS A 418 15.64 17.47 -22.63
C LYS A 418 14.76 16.27 -22.28
N LEU A 419 14.15 16.24 -21.10
CA LEU A 419 13.19 15.21 -20.72
C LEU A 419 11.89 15.40 -21.51
N VAL A 420 11.30 14.29 -21.94
CA VAL A 420 9.98 14.26 -22.58
C VAL A 420 8.95 13.77 -21.54
N PRO A 421 8.12 14.66 -20.99
CA PRO A 421 7.17 14.27 -19.96
C PRO A 421 6.01 13.44 -20.53
N GLU A 422 5.64 12.40 -19.79
CA GLU A 422 4.46 11.58 -20.02
C GLU A 422 3.47 11.69 -18.84
N GLY A 423 3.49 12.79 -18.13
CA GLY A 423 2.62 13.09 -16.99
C GLY A 423 2.61 14.56 -16.64
N LEU A 424 1.62 14.94 -15.84
CA LEU A 424 1.39 16.30 -15.40
C LEU A 424 1.50 16.42 -13.89
N ALA A 425 1.75 17.63 -13.40
CA ALA A 425 1.58 18.02 -12.01
C ALA A 425 0.30 18.85 -11.86
N GLY A 426 -0.41 18.65 -10.77
CA GLY A 426 -1.65 19.34 -10.48
C GLY A 426 -1.99 19.30 -8.99
N ARG A 427 -3.24 19.55 -8.67
CA ARG A 427 -3.76 19.47 -7.32
C ARG A 427 -5.09 18.72 -7.30
N VAL A 428 -5.37 18.04 -6.20
CA VAL A 428 -6.65 17.37 -5.94
C VAL A 428 -7.31 17.96 -4.69
N PRO A 429 -8.65 18.00 -4.60
CA PRO A 429 -9.32 18.43 -3.39
C PRO A 429 -8.89 17.62 -2.17
N TYR A 430 -8.75 18.28 -1.01
CA TYR A 430 -8.56 17.57 0.26
C TYR A 430 -9.81 16.76 0.61
N LYS A 431 -9.61 15.50 1.01
CA LYS A 431 -10.69 14.51 1.19
C LYS A 431 -10.80 13.95 2.61
N GLY A 432 -10.14 14.56 3.61
CA GLY A 432 -10.09 13.98 4.96
C GLY A 432 -9.08 12.85 5.08
N THR A 433 -9.38 11.87 5.89
CA THR A 433 -8.49 10.71 6.17
C THR A 433 -8.65 9.58 5.14
N VAL A 434 -7.63 8.74 5.01
CA VAL A 434 -7.70 7.50 4.21
C VAL A 434 -8.85 6.62 4.69
N GLN A 435 -9.06 6.51 6.00
CA GLN A 435 -10.15 5.72 6.58
C GLN A 435 -11.52 6.15 6.04
N GLU A 436 -11.80 7.46 6.00
CA GLU A 436 -13.07 7.99 5.49
C GLU A 436 -13.27 7.69 4.01
N VAL A 437 -12.21 7.88 3.20
CA VAL A 437 -12.25 7.59 1.76
C VAL A 437 -12.45 6.09 1.50
N ILE A 438 -11.68 5.23 2.16
CA ILE A 438 -11.78 3.78 1.99
C ILE A 438 -13.14 3.26 2.46
N TYR A 439 -13.70 3.81 3.53
CA TYR A 439 -15.05 3.46 3.98
C TYR A 439 -16.10 3.65 2.88
N GLN A 440 -16.07 4.80 2.16
CA GLN A 440 -16.97 5.08 1.05
C GLN A 440 -16.72 4.13 -0.15
N LEU A 441 -15.46 3.89 -0.49
CA LEU A 441 -15.10 3.01 -1.62
C LEU A 441 -15.52 1.56 -1.34
N VAL A 442 -15.27 1.07 -0.13
CA VAL A 442 -15.70 -0.26 0.34
C VAL A 442 -17.23 -0.36 0.35
N GLY A 443 -17.94 0.68 0.80
CA GLY A 443 -19.40 0.72 0.78
C GLY A 443 -19.96 0.57 -0.64
N GLY A 444 -19.42 1.33 -1.62
CA GLY A 444 -19.80 1.22 -3.01
C GLY A 444 -19.47 -0.14 -3.64
N LEU A 445 -18.29 -0.71 -3.30
CA LEU A 445 -17.91 -2.06 -3.77
C LEU A 445 -18.88 -3.12 -3.23
N ARG A 446 -19.18 -3.11 -1.93
CA ARG A 446 -20.14 -4.04 -1.30
C ARG A 446 -21.53 -3.94 -1.93
N SER A 447 -21.98 -2.71 -2.23
CA SER A 447 -23.25 -2.47 -2.92
C SER A 447 -23.26 -3.09 -4.32
N GLY A 448 -22.20 -2.85 -5.12
CA GLY A 448 -22.06 -3.44 -6.46
C GLY A 448 -22.04 -4.97 -6.45
N MET A 449 -21.31 -5.57 -5.49
CA MET A 449 -21.29 -7.03 -5.29
C MET A 449 -22.68 -7.56 -4.92
N GLY A 450 -23.41 -6.87 -4.06
CA GLY A 450 -24.79 -7.21 -3.69
C GLY A 450 -25.72 -7.19 -4.90
N TYR A 451 -25.66 -6.17 -5.75
CA TYR A 451 -26.45 -6.11 -7.00
C TYR A 451 -26.09 -7.23 -7.99
N CYS A 452 -24.84 -7.69 -8.00
CA CYS A 452 -24.41 -8.77 -8.88
C CYS A 452 -24.59 -10.18 -8.28
N GLY A 453 -25.07 -10.31 -7.05
CA GLY A 453 -25.19 -11.58 -6.34
C GLY A 453 -23.83 -12.23 -6.03
N ALA A 454 -22.76 -11.44 -5.92
CA ALA A 454 -21.40 -11.93 -5.74
C ALA A 454 -21.01 -11.90 -4.24
N ALA A 455 -20.87 -13.07 -3.61
CA ALA A 455 -20.48 -13.17 -2.21
C ALA A 455 -18.97 -12.88 -1.99
N THR A 456 -18.13 -13.09 -3.00
CA THR A 456 -16.67 -12.88 -2.97
C THR A 456 -16.21 -12.13 -4.22
N ILE A 457 -14.98 -11.60 -4.19
CA ILE A 457 -14.35 -10.97 -5.37
C ILE A 457 -14.27 -11.98 -6.53
N GLU A 458 -13.94 -13.23 -6.25
CA GLU A 458 -13.87 -14.28 -7.27
C GLU A 458 -15.24 -14.55 -7.90
N ASN A 459 -16.32 -14.57 -7.11
CA ASN A 459 -17.68 -14.69 -7.67
C ASN A 459 -18.06 -13.49 -8.55
N LEU A 460 -17.53 -12.29 -8.26
CA LEU A 460 -17.78 -11.09 -9.06
C LEU A 460 -17.23 -11.21 -10.49
N HIS A 461 -16.19 -12.00 -10.73
CA HIS A 461 -15.68 -12.31 -12.08
C HIS A 461 -16.72 -12.94 -13.00
N ASN A 462 -17.80 -13.53 -12.47
CA ASN A 462 -18.90 -14.10 -13.26
C ASN A 462 -19.94 -13.05 -13.69
N ALA A 463 -19.87 -11.82 -13.16
CA ALA A 463 -20.81 -10.78 -13.48
C ALA A 463 -20.69 -10.39 -14.97
N LYS A 464 -21.82 -10.01 -15.54
CA LYS A 464 -21.91 -9.66 -16.97
C LYS A 464 -21.99 -8.16 -17.16
N PHE A 465 -21.46 -7.70 -18.27
CA PHE A 465 -21.49 -6.31 -18.67
C PHE A 465 -22.52 -6.06 -19.78
N THR A 466 -23.11 -4.89 -19.78
CA THR A 466 -23.78 -4.30 -20.94
C THR A 466 -22.95 -3.13 -21.44
N ARG A 467 -22.78 -3.02 -22.76
CA ARG A 467 -22.16 -1.85 -23.39
C ARG A 467 -23.15 -0.72 -23.42
N ILE A 468 -22.72 0.49 -23.11
CA ILE A 468 -23.55 1.70 -23.14
C ILE A 468 -23.00 2.73 -24.14
N THR A 469 -23.84 3.68 -24.51
CA THR A 469 -23.47 4.80 -25.38
C THR A 469 -23.11 6.04 -24.54
N ASN A 470 -22.61 7.10 -25.18
CA ASN A 470 -22.42 8.39 -24.52
C ASN A 470 -23.69 8.91 -23.85
N ALA A 471 -24.88 8.65 -24.44
CA ALA A 471 -26.17 8.99 -23.82
C ALA A 471 -26.38 8.18 -22.52
N GLY A 472 -26.02 6.89 -22.52
CA GLY A 472 -26.07 6.05 -21.31
C GLY A 472 -25.09 6.50 -20.23
N VAL A 473 -23.93 7.06 -20.60
CA VAL A 473 -23.02 7.70 -19.63
C VAL A 473 -23.65 8.91 -18.97
N LEU A 474 -24.30 9.79 -19.77
CA LEU A 474 -25.02 10.95 -19.24
C LEU A 474 -26.18 10.55 -18.34
N GLU A 475 -26.97 9.54 -18.73
CA GLU A 475 -28.06 8.96 -17.93
C GLU A 475 -27.54 8.39 -16.58
N SER A 476 -26.32 7.86 -16.56
CA SER A 476 -25.71 7.26 -15.36
C SER A 476 -25.27 8.30 -14.31
N HIS A 477 -25.14 9.57 -14.69
CA HIS A 477 -24.81 10.66 -13.77
C HIS A 477 -26.08 11.46 -13.39
N PRO A 478 -26.10 12.11 -12.20
CA PRO A 478 -27.18 13.02 -11.85
C PRO A 478 -27.38 14.07 -12.95
N HIS A 479 -28.59 14.16 -13.46
CA HIS A 479 -28.98 15.09 -14.53
C HIS A 479 -30.30 15.77 -14.17
N ASP A 480 -30.59 16.89 -14.82
CA ASP A 480 -31.83 17.68 -14.67
C ASP A 480 -32.10 18.20 -13.24
N ILE A 481 -31.08 18.29 -12.42
CA ILE A 481 -31.13 18.85 -11.06
C ILE A 481 -29.97 19.80 -10.79
N ALA A 482 -30.18 20.77 -9.89
CA ALA A 482 -29.14 21.55 -9.28
C ALA A 482 -28.69 20.83 -8.00
N ILE A 483 -27.40 20.45 -7.89
CA ILE A 483 -26.86 19.82 -6.69
C ILE A 483 -26.79 20.87 -5.57
N THR A 484 -27.53 20.67 -4.50
CA THR A 484 -27.57 21.57 -3.33
C THR A 484 -26.72 21.06 -2.16
N SER A 485 -26.36 19.78 -2.16
CA SER A 485 -25.51 19.14 -1.15
C SER A 485 -24.63 18.08 -1.82
N GLU A 486 -23.33 18.18 -1.61
CA GLU A 486 -22.38 17.18 -2.11
C GLU A 486 -22.50 15.87 -1.32
N ALA A 487 -22.42 14.74 -2.02
CA ALA A 487 -22.32 13.43 -1.38
C ALA A 487 -20.83 13.08 -1.18
N PRO A 488 -20.47 12.40 -0.07
CA PRO A 488 -19.06 12.08 0.22
C PRO A 488 -18.41 11.15 -0.82
N ASN A 489 -19.21 10.43 -1.59
CA ASN A 489 -18.80 9.46 -2.60
C ASN A 489 -19.08 9.90 -4.05
N TYR A 490 -19.57 11.11 -4.25
CA TYR A 490 -19.83 11.67 -5.58
C TYR A 490 -19.43 13.15 -5.64
N SER A 491 -18.53 13.48 -6.55
CA SER A 491 -18.21 14.86 -6.92
C SER A 491 -18.21 14.98 -8.45
N ARG A 492 -18.81 16.06 -8.99
CA ARG A 492 -18.59 16.43 -10.39
C ARG A 492 -17.19 17.03 -10.51
N HIS A 493 -16.37 16.44 -11.35
CA HIS A 493 -15.15 17.08 -11.82
C HIS A 493 -15.55 18.05 -12.93
N GLU A 494 -15.54 19.36 -12.65
CA GLU A 494 -15.62 20.41 -13.67
C GLU A 494 -14.28 20.53 -14.40
#